data_69d3c8db7ab70aed0e0762f88f5db688
#
_entry.id   69d3c8db7ab70aed0e0762f88f5db688
#
_cell.length_a   1.000
_cell.length_b   1.000
_cell.length_c   1.000
_cell.angle_alpha   90.00
_cell.angle_beta   90.00
_cell.angle_gamma   90.00
#
_symmetry.space_group_name_H-M   'P 1'
#
loop_
_entity.id
_entity.type
_entity.pdbx_description
1 polymer ?
#
loop_
_entity_poly.entity_id
_entity_poly.type
_entity_poly.pdbx_seq_one_letter_code
_entity_poly.pdbx_strand_id
1 'polypeptide(L)'
;MSNIVTGRQLRAARIFAGLTQKQLAKAVGVHERAARYWELKEDKAPTSTPSSIEKIEAVLRDHGVIVFATPTAGVRLATDVAAQRVIRDQN
;
A
#
# COMPACT_ATOMS: atom_id res chain seq x y z
N MET A 1 1.22 14.15 7.17
CA MET A 1 -0.03 13.75 6.53
C MET A 1 0.16 12.48 5.72
N SER A 2 -0.86 11.65 5.66
CA SER A 2 -0.78 10.42 4.90
C SER A 2 -0.94 10.67 3.40
N ASN A 3 -0.23 9.90 2.58
CA ASN A 3 -0.39 9.88 1.13
C ASN A 3 -1.47 8.90 0.68
N ILE A 4 -2.00 8.10 1.61
CA ILE A 4 -3.12 7.20 1.33
C ILE A 4 -4.40 7.95 1.67
N VAL A 5 -5.11 8.40 0.63
CA VAL A 5 -6.28 9.25 0.81
C VAL A 5 -7.58 8.58 0.36
N THR A 6 -7.51 7.42 -0.28
CA THR A 6 -8.71 6.64 -0.65
C THR A 6 -8.47 5.14 -0.52
N GLY A 7 -9.56 4.40 -0.28
CA GLY A 7 -9.49 2.94 -0.25
C GLY A 7 -9.17 2.35 -1.61
N ARG A 8 -9.67 2.98 -2.68
CA ARG A 8 -9.38 2.55 -4.05
C ARG A 8 -7.89 2.69 -4.38
N GLN A 9 -7.27 3.76 -3.92
CA GLN A 9 -5.83 3.97 -4.06
C GLN A 9 -5.06 2.86 -3.34
N LEU A 10 -5.46 2.52 -2.12
CA LEU A 10 -4.83 1.47 -1.35
C LEU A 10 -4.93 0.12 -2.06
N ARG A 11 -6.10 -0.18 -2.61
CA ARG A 11 -6.30 -1.41 -3.38
C ARG A 11 -5.36 -1.47 -4.58
N ALA A 12 -5.27 -0.38 -5.33
CA ALA A 12 -4.37 -0.31 -6.48
C ALA A 12 -2.91 -0.49 -6.06
N ALA A 13 -2.50 0.14 -4.96
CA ALA A 13 -1.15 0.01 -4.44
C ALA A 13 -0.85 -1.42 -4.03
N ARG A 14 -1.79 -2.08 -3.36
CA ARG A 14 -1.65 -3.47 -2.95
C ARG A 14 -1.46 -4.39 -4.17
N ILE A 15 -2.27 -4.18 -5.20
CA ILE A 15 -2.17 -4.97 -6.44
C ILE A 15 -0.81 -4.73 -7.11
N PHE A 16 -0.38 -3.48 -7.17
CA PHE A 16 0.94 -3.12 -7.70
C PHE A 16 2.07 -3.81 -6.92
N ALA A 17 1.90 -3.94 -5.61
CA ALA A 17 2.88 -4.60 -4.76
C ALA A 17 2.87 -6.12 -4.89
N GLY A 18 1.87 -6.68 -5.58
CA GLY A 18 1.73 -8.11 -5.72
C GLY A 18 1.26 -8.81 -4.46
N LEU A 19 0.56 -8.10 -3.59
CA LEU A 19 0.10 -8.62 -2.30
C LEU A 19 -1.39 -8.91 -2.32
N THR A 20 -1.79 -10.01 -1.65
CA THR A 20 -3.19 -10.25 -1.35
C THR A 20 -3.57 -9.39 -0.14
N GLN A 21 -4.88 -9.23 0.10
CA GLN A 21 -5.34 -8.54 1.31
C GLN A 21 -4.80 -9.21 2.58
N LYS A 22 -4.77 -10.54 2.58
CA LYS A 22 -4.25 -11.30 3.71
C LYS A 22 -2.76 -11.03 3.93
N GLN A 23 -1.98 -11.00 2.86
CA GLN A 23 -0.55 -10.72 2.95
C GLN A 23 -0.28 -9.31 3.44
N LEU A 24 -1.02 -8.33 2.94
CA LEU A 24 -0.88 -6.95 3.39
C LEU A 24 -1.22 -6.84 4.88
N ALA A 25 -2.34 -7.44 5.29
CA ALA A 25 -2.77 -7.41 6.68
C ALA A 25 -1.71 -8.01 7.60
N LYS A 26 -1.15 -9.16 7.22
CA LYS A 26 -0.11 -9.82 7.99
C LYS A 26 1.13 -8.94 8.12
N ALA A 27 1.55 -8.31 7.02
CA ALA A 27 2.74 -7.47 7.02
C ALA A 27 2.54 -6.22 7.90
N VAL A 28 1.32 -5.69 7.93
CA VAL A 28 0.99 -4.51 8.76
C VAL A 28 0.74 -4.90 10.22
N GLY A 29 0.39 -6.15 10.47
CA GLY A 29 0.10 -6.64 11.81
C GLY A 29 -1.35 -6.47 12.22
N VAL A 30 -2.28 -6.57 11.26
CA VAL A 30 -3.72 -6.47 11.51
C VAL A 30 -4.43 -7.69 10.94
N HIS A 31 -5.71 -7.83 11.29
CA HIS A 31 -6.53 -8.91 10.75
C HIS A 31 -6.88 -8.62 9.28
N GLU A 32 -7.02 -9.68 8.48
CA GLU A 32 -7.39 -9.56 7.07
C GLU A 32 -8.66 -8.74 6.87
N ARG A 33 -9.62 -8.86 7.79
CA ARG A 33 -10.88 -8.11 7.75
C ARG A 33 -10.64 -6.60 7.73
N ALA A 34 -9.62 -6.12 8.47
CA ALA A 34 -9.28 -4.70 8.49
C ALA A 34 -8.82 -4.23 7.11
N ALA A 35 -7.96 -5.01 6.46
CA ALA A 35 -7.46 -4.66 5.13
C ALA A 35 -8.61 -4.61 4.12
N ARG A 36 -9.52 -5.57 4.18
CA ARG A 36 -10.70 -5.58 3.31
C ARG A 36 -11.56 -4.34 3.57
N TYR A 37 -11.76 -4.00 4.82
CA TYR A 37 -12.59 -2.86 5.20
C TYR A 37 -12.01 -1.55 4.68
N TRP A 38 -10.70 -1.39 4.73
CA TRP A 38 -10.05 -0.18 4.21
C TRP A 38 -10.32 0.00 2.72
N GLU A 39 -10.25 -1.07 1.95
CA GLU A 39 -10.42 -1.00 0.50
C GLU A 39 -11.89 -0.75 0.11
N LEU A 40 -12.83 -1.17 0.96
CA LEU A 40 -14.25 -0.92 0.71
C LEU A 40 -14.64 0.55 0.82
N LYS A 41 -13.77 1.40 1.36
CA LYS A 41 -14.05 2.83 1.46
C LYS A 41 -14.03 3.53 0.10
N GLU A 42 -13.51 2.89 -0.93
CA GLU A 42 -13.47 3.40 -2.30
C GLU A 42 -12.88 4.80 -2.39
N ASP A 43 -13.70 5.84 -2.56
CA ASP A 43 -13.24 7.21 -2.71
C ASP A 43 -13.02 7.93 -1.39
N LYS A 44 -13.27 7.27 -0.28
CA LYS A 44 -13.07 7.83 1.05
C LYS A 44 -11.76 7.31 1.65
N ALA A 45 -11.23 8.06 2.60
CA ALA A 45 -10.01 7.65 3.29
C ALA A 45 -10.27 6.40 4.14
N PRO A 46 -9.32 5.44 4.17
CA PRO A 46 -9.45 4.30 5.06
C PRO A 46 -9.53 4.76 6.51
N THR A 47 -10.47 4.21 7.26
CA THR A 47 -10.61 4.53 8.68
C THR A 47 -9.63 3.66 9.45
N SER A 48 -8.54 4.27 9.91
CA SER A 48 -7.51 3.56 10.66
C SER A 48 -6.68 4.57 11.46
N THR A 49 -5.87 4.05 12.39
CA THR A 49 -4.97 4.91 13.16
C THR A 49 -3.84 5.42 12.28
N PRO A 50 -3.27 6.61 12.60
CA PRO A 50 -2.12 7.11 11.85
C PRO A 50 -0.96 6.13 11.82
N SER A 51 -0.70 5.40 12.91
CA SER A 51 0.39 4.43 12.94
C SER A 51 0.15 3.26 11.99
N SER A 52 -1.10 2.80 11.84
CA SER A 52 -1.43 1.74 10.89
C SER A 52 -1.23 2.21 9.46
N ILE A 53 -1.64 3.44 9.16
CA ILE A 53 -1.46 4.03 7.82
C ILE A 53 0.03 4.13 7.48
N GLU A 54 0.85 4.58 8.43
CA GLU A 54 2.30 4.66 8.24
C GLU A 54 2.91 3.28 7.95
N LYS A 55 2.46 2.25 8.67
CA LYS A 55 2.92 0.88 8.44
C LYS A 55 2.53 0.39 7.05
N ILE A 56 1.31 0.70 6.61
CA ILE A 56 0.84 0.34 5.28
C ILE A 56 1.78 0.97 4.23
N GLU A 57 2.06 2.26 4.36
CA GLU A 57 2.94 2.95 3.42
C GLU A 57 4.33 2.34 3.41
N ALA A 58 4.88 1.99 4.58
CA ALA A 58 6.19 1.38 4.69
C ALA A 58 6.22 0.01 4.01
N VAL A 59 5.20 -0.82 4.22
CA VAL A 59 5.10 -2.14 3.58
C VAL A 59 5.05 -2.00 2.07
N LEU A 60 4.24 -1.07 1.57
CA LEU A 60 4.14 -0.83 0.13
C LEU A 60 5.46 -0.36 -0.45
N ARG A 61 6.15 0.55 0.26
CA ARG A 61 7.45 1.04 -0.18
C ARG A 61 8.47 -0.09 -0.24
N ASP A 62 8.44 -0.99 0.74
CA ASP A 62 9.34 -2.16 0.74
C ASP A 62 9.09 -3.06 -0.47
N HIS A 63 7.90 -3.01 -1.03
CA HIS A 63 7.54 -3.76 -2.25
C HIS A 63 7.68 -2.91 -3.51
N GLY A 64 8.35 -1.76 -3.42
CA GLY A 64 8.63 -0.91 -4.56
C GLY A 64 7.46 -0.08 -5.05
N VAL A 65 6.48 0.19 -4.17
CA VAL A 65 5.28 0.96 -4.53
C VAL A 65 5.27 2.25 -3.75
N ILE A 66 5.09 3.36 -4.44
CA ILE A 66 4.94 4.68 -3.84
C ILE A 66 3.51 5.15 -4.05
N VAL A 67 2.89 5.60 -2.96
CA VAL A 67 1.55 6.20 -3.01
C VAL A 67 1.71 7.71 -2.90
N PHE A 68 0.84 8.44 -3.58
CA PHE A 68 0.86 9.89 -3.54
C PHE A 68 -0.56 10.45 -3.53
N ALA A 69 -0.71 11.63 -2.94
CA ALA A 69 -2.02 12.29 -2.80
C ALA A 69 -2.21 13.40 -3.83
N THR A 70 -1.12 14.00 -4.29
CA THR A 70 -1.17 15.15 -5.18
C THR A 70 -0.36 14.90 -6.45
N PRO A 71 -0.74 15.50 -7.58
CA PRO A 71 -1.90 16.39 -7.80
C PRO A 71 -3.24 15.69 -7.66
N THR A 72 -3.28 14.35 -7.79
CA THR A 72 -4.43 13.50 -7.53
C THR A 72 -3.92 12.24 -6.84
N ALA A 73 -4.80 11.52 -6.14
CA ALA A 73 -4.43 10.27 -5.50
C ALA A 73 -3.98 9.26 -6.56
N GLY A 74 -2.87 8.58 -6.31
CA GLY A 74 -2.35 7.60 -7.26
C GLY A 74 -1.27 6.73 -6.65
N VAL A 75 -0.76 5.83 -7.49
CA VAL A 75 0.30 4.89 -7.13
C VAL A 75 1.28 4.79 -8.29
N ARG A 76 2.53 4.49 -7.95
CA ARG A 76 3.54 4.23 -8.98
C ARG A 76 4.59 3.27 -8.44
N LEU A 77 5.31 2.63 -9.34
CA LEU A 77 6.47 1.83 -8.95
C LEU A 77 7.65 2.76 -8.69
N ALA A 78 8.34 2.53 -7.59
CA ALA A 78 9.59 3.23 -7.29
C ALA A 78 10.67 2.54 -8.11
N THR A 79 11.07 3.15 -9.22
CA THR A 79 11.96 2.55 -10.19
C THR A 79 13.22 1.98 -9.54
N ASP A 80 13.85 2.74 -8.67
CA ASP A 80 15.09 2.32 -8.04
C ASP A 80 14.87 1.10 -7.13
N VAL A 81 13.82 1.16 -6.29
CA VAL A 81 13.51 0.06 -5.37
C VAL A 81 13.09 -1.17 -6.15
N ALA A 82 12.23 -1.00 -7.18
CA ALA A 82 11.78 -2.11 -8.01
C ALA A 82 12.96 -2.75 -8.75
N ALA A 83 13.88 -1.95 -9.27
CA ALA A 83 15.07 -2.46 -9.95
C ALA A 83 15.94 -3.27 -9.01
N GLN A 84 16.14 -2.80 -7.78
CA GLN A 84 16.92 -3.51 -6.78
C GLN A 84 16.28 -4.84 -6.40
N ARG A 85 14.96 -4.88 -6.29
CA ARG A 85 14.25 -6.12 -5.99
C ARG A 85 14.41 -7.14 -7.10
N VAL A 86 14.29 -6.71 -8.35
CA VAL A 86 14.48 -7.59 -9.51
C VAL A 86 15.89 -8.17 -9.50
N ILE A 87 16.91 -7.36 -9.23
CA ILE A 87 18.28 -7.82 -9.17
C ILE A 87 18.43 -8.85 -8.05
N ARG A 88 17.87 -8.60 -6.86
CA ARG A 88 17.95 -9.53 -5.74
C ARG A 88 17.24 -10.85 -6.03
N ASP A 89 16.09 -10.78 -6.68
CA ASP A 89 15.31 -11.97 -6.99
C ASP A 89 16.00 -12.84 -8.03
N GLN A 90 16.86 -12.27 -8.86
CA GLN A 90 17.61 -13.01 -9.88
C GLN A 90 18.87 -13.64 -9.33
N ASN A 91 19.30 -13.22 -8.17
CA ASN A 91 20.49 -13.77 -7.53
C ASN A 91 20.14 -14.94 -6.62
#